data_181661c68675339a806abb75a63e5363
#
_entry.id   181661c68675339a806abb75a63e5363
#
_cell.length_a   1.000
_cell.length_b   1.000
_cell.length_c   1.000
_cell.angle_alpha   90.00
_cell.angle_beta   90.00
_cell.angle_gamma   90.00
#
_symmetry.space_group_name_H-M   'P 1'
#
loop_
_entity.id
_entity.type
_entity.pdbx_description
1 polymer ?
#
loop_
_entity_poly.entity_id
_entity_poly.type
_entity_poly.pdbx_seq_one_letter_code
_entity_poly.pdbx_strand_id
1 'polypeptide(L)'
;MTVRAADGTEVPGTADQRREQMLHAALEVISARGYADTRIADVADRAGVSPALVIYYFKTKDQLLTEAIRHYEDTWYAVGQSRMAGLPSAAARLEEFVAMSCLSEADPEPDSSWQLWLDFWAQAARNEEVAGVRQKSDERWREVIGSLVREGQEAGEFREIDADSFAIYLSALLDGLTIQIALNDPVVDSMTSFELSMRFVADRLGFDWTPGRGRDAVVRADSNEG
;
A
#
# COMPACT_ATOMS: atom_id res chain seq x y z
N MET A 1 -5.69 -28.50 -11.40
CA MET A 1 -5.19 -27.18 -11.76
C MET A 1 -3.85 -26.98 -11.08
N THR A 2 -2.86 -26.62 -11.79
CA THR A 2 -1.45 -26.71 -11.45
C THR A 2 -0.88 -25.28 -11.29
N VAL A 3 0.04 -25.10 -10.36
CA VAL A 3 0.87 -23.89 -10.21
C VAL A 3 2.20 -24.18 -10.92
N ARG A 4 2.74 -23.20 -11.64
CA ARG A 4 4.07 -23.36 -12.26
C ARG A 4 5.15 -23.24 -11.18
N ALA A 5 5.91 -24.32 -11.00
CA ALA A 5 7.13 -24.27 -10.17
C ALA A 5 8.25 -23.49 -10.89
N ALA A 6 9.28 -23.05 -10.14
CA ALA A 6 10.41 -22.30 -10.68
C ALA A 6 11.20 -23.01 -11.80
N ASP A 7 11.02 -24.34 -11.93
CA ASP A 7 11.61 -25.18 -12.97
C ASP A 7 10.69 -25.44 -14.18
N GLY A 8 9.51 -24.80 -14.20
CA GLY A 8 8.53 -24.93 -15.28
C GLY A 8 7.58 -26.12 -15.18
N THR A 9 7.70 -26.97 -14.13
CA THR A 9 6.79 -28.10 -13.90
C THR A 9 5.47 -27.62 -13.29
N GLU A 10 4.36 -28.14 -13.80
CA GLU A 10 3.02 -27.88 -13.25
C GLU A 10 2.78 -28.79 -12.04
N VAL A 11 2.72 -28.22 -10.83
CA VAL A 11 2.42 -28.94 -9.58
C VAL A 11 1.01 -28.56 -9.10
N PRO A 12 0.21 -29.48 -8.53
CA PRO A 12 -1.05 -29.11 -7.90
C PRO A 12 -0.81 -28.09 -6.78
N GLY A 13 -1.29 -26.86 -6.96
CA GLY A 13 -1.13 -25.81 -5.94
C GLY A 13 -1.82 -26.17 -4.63
N THR A 14 -1.22 -25.79 -3.50
CA THR A 14 -1.83 -25.91 -2.17
C THR A 14 -3.11 -25.05 -2.09
N ALA A 15 -3.94 -25.27 -1.07
CA ALA A 15 -5.13 -24.44 -0.84
C ALA A 15 -4.77 -22.95 -0.68
N ASP A 16 -3.66 -22.67 0.01
CA ASP A 16 -3.17 -21.30 0.24
C ASP A 16 -2.69 -20.64 -1.07
N GLN A 17 -1.92 -21.35 -1.89
CA GLN A 17 -1.49 -20.84 -3.20
C GLN A 17 -2.66 -20.54 -4.13
N ARG A 18 -3.72 -21.35 -4.09
CA ARG A 18 -4.93 -21.07 -4.89
C ARG A 18 -5.69 -19.86 -4.37
N ARG A 19 -5.75 -19.70 -3.04
CA ARG A 19 -6.38 -18.53 -2.43
C ARG A 19 -5.64 -17.26 -2.79
N GLU A 20 -4.33 -17.25 -2.69
CA GLU A 20 -3.45 -16.15 -3.09
C GLU A 20 -3.61 -15.79 -4.59
N GLN A 21 -3.63 -16.79 -5.47
CA GLN A 21 -3.90 -16.61 -6.90
C GLN A 21 -5.24 -15.93 -7.17
N MET A 22 -6.29 -16.29 -6.43
CA MET A 22 -7.61 -15.66 -6.56
C MET A 22 -7.62 -14.23 -6.00
N LEU A 23 -6.89 -13.93 -4.93
CA LEU A 23 -6.74 -12.58 -4.38
C LEU A 23 -5.99 -11.66 -5.35
N HIS A 24 -4.90 -12.14 -5.94
CA HIS A 24 -4.17 -11.43 -7.00
C HIS A 24 -5.07 -11.12 -8.20
N ALA A 25 -5.80 -12.12 -8.70
CA ALA A 25 -6.74 -11.93 -9.78
C ALA A 25 -7.85 -10.94 -9.44
N ALA A 26 -8.31 -10.92 -8.18
CA ALA A 26 -9.30 -9.95 -7.71
C ALA A 26 -8.75 -8.53 -7.73
N LEU A 27 -7.52 -8.31 -7.24
CA LEU A 27 -6.86 -7.00 -7.29
C LEU A 27 -6.76 -6.48 -8.72
N GLU A 28 -6.24 -7.30 -9.65
CA GLU A 28 -6.11 -6.92 -11.07
C GLU A 28 -7.45 -6.58 -11.73
N VAL A 29 -8.49 -7.39 -11.51
CA VAL A 29 -9.81 -7.17 -12.12
C VAL A 29 -10.49 -5.94 -11.53
N ILE A 30 -10.41 -5.74 -10.21
CA ILE A 30 -11.02 -4.58 -9.53
C ILE A 30 -10.30 -3.30 -9.97
N SER A 31 -8.97 -3.30 -10.02
CA SER A 31 -8.18 -2.14 -10.45
C SER A 31 -8.47 -1.75 -11.92
N ALA A 32 -8.67 -2.73 -12.78
CA ALA A 32 -8.92 -2.49 -14.20
C ALA A 32 -10.35 -2.03 -14.53
N ARG A 33 -11.37 -2.46 -13.77
CA ARG A 33 -12.80 -2.26 -14.08
C ARG A 33 -13.59 -1.53 -13.02
N GLY A 34 -13.02 -1.35 -11.86
CA GLY A 34 -13.72 -0.90 -10.67
C GLY A 34 -14.50 -2.01 -9.98
N TYR A 35 -14.75 -1.82 -8.68
CA TYR A 35 -15.49 -2.80 -7.88
C TYR A 35 -16.92 -3.02 -8.38
N ALA A 36 -17.62 -1.96 -8.79
CA ALA A 36 -19.02 -2.05 -9.21
C ALA A 36 -19.22 -3.02 -10.38
N ASP A 37 -18.35 -2.93 -11.38
CA ASP A 37 -18.44 -3.71 -12.64
C ASP A 37 -17.73 -5.06 -12.58
N THR A 38 -16.99 -5.35 -11.51
CA THR A 38 -16.34 -6.64 -11.27
C THR A 38 -17.38 -7.70 -10.89
N ARG A 39 -17.32 -8.86 -11.54
CA ARG A 39 -18.13 -10.05 -11.21
C ARG A 39 -17.22 -11.18 -10.72
N ILE A 40 -17.76 -12.07 -9.89
CA ILE A 40 -17.05 -13.27 -9.43
C ILE A 40 -16.54 -14.12 -10.64
N ALA A 41 -17.30 -14.15 -11.73
CA ALA A 41 -16.92 -14.84 -12.96
C ALA A 41 -15.66 -14.24 -13.60
N ASP A 42 -15.52 -12.90 -13.61
CA ASP A 42 -14.34 -12.22 -14.17
C ASP A 42 -13.07 -12.58 -13.36
N VAL A 43 -13.19 -12.60 -12.03
CA VAL A 43 -12.10 -13.01 -11.13
C VAL A 43 -11.75 -14.49 -11.33
N ALA A 44 -12.76 -15.35 -11.47
CA ALA A 44 -12.58 -16.77 -11.71
C ALA A 44 -11.85 -17.02 -13.03
N ASP A 45 -12.25 -16.35 -14.11
CA ASP A 45 -11.61 -16.42 -15.42
C ASP A 45 -10.17 -15.93 -15.35
N ARG A 46 -9.92 -14.79 -14.68
CA ARG A 46 -8.56 -14.24 -14.51
C ARG A 46 -7.65 -15.17 -13.68
N ALA A 47 -8.19 -15.76 -12.62
CA ALA A 47 -7.49 -16.75 -11.80
C ALA A 47 -7.40 -18.15 -12.44
N GLY A 48 -8.06 -18.39 -13.58
CA GLY A 48 -8.12 -19.70 -14.22
C GLY A 48 -8.79 -20.77 -13.35
N VAL A 49 -9.82 -20.41 -12.59
CA VAL A 49 -10.58 -21.30 -11.70
C VAL A 49 -12.08 -21.25 -12.05
N SER A 50 -12.88 -22.15 -11.45
CA SER A 50 -14.33 -22.04 -11.59
C SER A 50 -14.92 -20.96 -10.68
N PRO A 51 -16.01 -20.28 -11.08
CA PRO A 51 -16.72 -19.34 -10.19
C PRO A 51 -17.18 -19.99 -8.87
N ALA A 52 -17.55 -21.26 -8.92
CA ALA A 52 -17.94 -22.01 -7.73
C ALA A 52 -16.80 -22.15 -6.72
N LEU A 53 -15.54 -22.24 -7.19
CA LEU A 53 -14.37 -22.29 -6.31
C LEU A 53 -14.13 -20.94 -5.65
N VAL A 54 -14.26 -19.82 -6.37
CA VAL A 54 -14.16 -18.47 -5.79
C VAL A 54 -15.22 -18.28 -4.70
N ILE A 55 -16.48 -18.65 -4.97
CA ILE A 55 -17.58 -18.59 -4.00
C ILE A 55 -17.31 -19.49 -2.79
N TYR A 56 -16.70 -20.65 -2.99
CA TYR A 56 -16.34 -21.54 -1.88
C TYR A 56 -15.36 -20.86 -0.91
N TYR A 57 -14.36 -20.15 -1.42
CA TYR A 57 -13.35 -19.48 -0.59
C TYR A 57 -13.87 -18.19 0.05
N PHE A 58 -14.56 -17.34 -0.70
CA PHE A 58 -14.84 -15.95 -0.30
C PHE A 58 -16.32 -15.65 -0.02
N LYS A 59 -17.23 -16.57 -0.28
CA LYS A 59 -18.69 -16.48 -0.06
C LYS A 59 -19.37 -15.31 -0.78
N THR A 60 -18.87 -14.09 -0.61
CA THR A 60 -19.42 -12.85 -1.19
C THR A 60 -18.36 -12.06 -1.95
N LYS A 61 -18.81 -11.15 -2.83
CA LYS A 61 -17.91 -10.20 -3.51
C LYS A 61 -17.28 -9.23 -2.51
N ASP A 62 -18.03 -8.78 -1.50
CA ASP A 62 -17.50 -7.87 -0.46
C ASP A 62 -16.40 -8.56 0.36
N GLN A 63 -16.58 -9.83 0.73
CA GLN A 63 -15.55 -10.60 1.40
C GLN A 63 -14.32 -10.78 0.52
N LEU A 64 -14.49 -11.05 -0.77
CA LEU A 64 -13.38 -11.13 -1.72
C LEU A 64 -12.61 -9.81 -1.79
N LEU A 65 -13.31 -8.66 -1.88
CA LEU A 65 -12.69 -7.33 -1.89
C LEU A 65 -11.89 -7.09 -0.60
N THR A 66 -12.49 -7.31 0.56
CA THR A 66 -11.84 -7.03 1.86
C THR A 66 -10.61 -7.93 2.07
N GLU A 67 -10.65 -9.16 1.61
CA GLU A 67 -9.51 -10.06 1.70
C GLU A 67 -8.42 -9.74 0.67
N ALA A 68 -8.79 -9.25 -0.51
CA ALA A 68 -7.85 -8.74 -1.51
C ALA A 68 -7.11 -7.49 -1.00
N ILE A 69 -7.82 -6.55 -0.37
CA ILE A 69 -7.21 -5.36 0.27
C ILE A 69 -6.22 -5.78 1.36
N ARG A 70 -6.61 -6.71 2.25
CA ARG A 70 -5.68 -7.20 3.30
C ARG A 70 -4.43 -7.83 2.72
N HIS A 71 -4.59 -8.63 1.67
CA HIS A 71 -3.47 -9.26 0.98
C HIS A 71 -2.53 -8.21 0.35
N TYR A 72 -3.09 -7.19 -0.29
CA TYR A 72 -2.32 -6.05 -0.81
C TYR A 72 -1.56 -5.34 0.31
N GLU A 73 -2.24 -4.98 1.40
CA GLU A 73 -1.62 -4.33 2.55
C GLU A 73 -0.50 -5.16 3.17
N ASP A 74 -0.71 -6.45 3.38
CA ASP A 74 0.31 -7.33 3.96
C ASP A 74 1.56 -7.40 3.08
N THR A 75 1.38 -7.46 1.76
CA THR A 75 2.48 -7.40 0.79
C THR A 75 3.19 -6.05 0.84
N TRP A 76 2.44 -4.95 0.83
CA TRP A 76 2.97 -3.59 0.90
C TRP A 76 3.78 -3.35 2.19
N TYR A 77 3.27 -3.76 3.35
CA TYR A 77 4.00 -3.63 4.61
C TYR A 77 5.24 -4.53 4.67
N ALA A 78 5.20 -5.74 4.12
CA ALA A 78 6.35 -6.63 4.07
C ALA A 78 7.48 -6.03 3.21
N VAL A 79 7.14 -5.48 2.05
CA VAL A 79 8.09 -4.76 1.18
C VAL A 79 8.63 -3.53 1.89
N GLY A 80 7.77 -2.71 2.52
CA GLY A 80 8.17 -1.53 3.27
C GLY A 80 9.13 -1.86 4.41
N GLN A 81 8.85 -2.92 5.16
CA GLN A 81 9.74 -3.41 6.22
C GLN A 81 11.12 -3.78 5.67
N SER A 82 11.17 -4.49 4.54
CA SER A 82 12.43 -4.85 3.87
C SER A 82 13.21 -3.62 3.40
N ARG A 83 12.53 -2.65 2.79
CA ARG A 83 13.14 -1.42 2.27
C ARG A 83 13.65 -0.50 3.40
N MET A 84 12.96 -0.44 4.52
CA MET A 84 13.35 0.36 5.67
C MET A 84 14.42 -0.29 6.56
N ALA A 85 14.60 -1.61 6.51
CA ALA A 85 15.42 -2.39 7.45
C ALA A 85 16.91 -2.01 7.48
N GLY A 86 17.45 -1.41 6.45
CA GLY A 86 18.88 -0.99 6.39
C GLY A 86 19.08 0.52 6.49
N LEU A 87 18.02 1.29 6.64
CA LEU A 87 18.11 2.74 6.62
C LEU A 87 18.66 3.29 7.94
N PRO A 88 19.55 4.31 7.89
CA PRO A 88 20.40 4.71 9.01
C PRO A 88 19.67 5.52 10.09
N SER A 89 18.49 6.05 9.82
CA SER A 89 17.80 7.00 10.70
C SER A 89 16.28 6.86 10.62
N ALA A 90 15.56 7.34 11.64
CA ALA A 90 14.11 7.42 11.63
C ALA A 90 13.61 8.35 10.52
N ALA A 91 14.32 9.44 10.27
CA ALA A 91 14.02 10.36 9.17
C ALA A 91 14.08 9.66 7.80
N ALA A 92 15.12 8.85 7.56
CA ALA A 92 15.25 8.09 6.31
C ALA A 92 14.14 7.03 6.15
N ARG A 93 13.77 6.34 7.24
CA ARG A 93 12.65 5.37 7.21
C ARG A 93 11.31 6.05 6.98
N LEU A 94 11.07 7.21 7.57
CA LEU A 94 9.84 7.97 7.35
C LEU A 94 9.78 8.52 5.92
N GLU A 95 10.90 8.97 5.35
CA GLU A 95 11.01 9.37 3.95
C GLU A 95 10.66 8.21 3.01
N GLU A 96 11.21 7.01 3.26
CA GLU A 96 10.90 5.81 2.49
C GLU A 96 9.42 5.43 2.59
N PHE A 97 8.83 5.49 3.78
CA PHE A 97 7.41 5.25 3.98
C PHE A 97 6.55 6.22 3.16
N VAL A 98 6.86 7.52 3.18
CA VAL A 98 6.15 8.52 2.38
C VAL A 98 6.39 8.31 0.87
N ALA A 99 7.61 7.94 0.48
CA ALA A 99 7.93 7.63 -0.91
C ALA A 99 7.11 6.46 -1.45
N MET A 100 7.01 5.37 -0.69
CA MET A 100 6.16 4.21 -1.03
C MET A 100 4.68 4.58 -1.11
N SER A 101 4.25 5.56 -0.32
CA SER A 101 2.86 6.02 -0.30
C SER A 101 2.49 6.94 -1.48
N CYS A 102 3.46 7.62 -2.09
CA CYS A 102 3.22 8.63 -3.12
C CYS A 102 3.71 8.22 -4.51
N LEU A 103 4.78 7.40 -4.58
CA LEU A 103 5.50 7.15 -5.82
C LEU A 103 5.20 5.75 -6.35
N SER A 104 4.65 5.66 -7.55
CA SER A 104 4.31 4.38 -8.20
C SER A 104 5.51 3.44 -8.35
N GLU A 105 6.73 3.98 -8.56
CA GLU A 105 7.96 3.19 -8.65
C GLU A 105 8.34 2.53 -7.31
N ALA A 106 7.86 3.06 -6.21
CA ALA A 106 8.07 2.53 -4.87
C ALA A 106 6.98 1.54 -4.45
N ASP A 107 5.83 1.53 -5.15
CA ASP A 107 4.72 0.62 -4.88
C ASP A 107 5.05 -0.77 -5.46
N PRO A 108 4.97 -1.85 -4.70
CA PRO A 108 5.18 -3.21 -5.19
C PRO A 108 4.15 -3.63 -6.26
N GLU A 109 2.98 -2.99 -6.29
CA GLU A 109 1.90 -3.23 -7.25
C GLU A 109 1.32 -1.93 -7.80
N PRO A 110 2.10 -1.14 -8.57
CA PRO A 110 1.73 0.23 -8.96
C PRO A 110 0.44 0.32 -9.79
N ASP A 111 0.10 -0.72 -10.54
CA ASP A 111 -1.09 -0.75 -11.40
C ASP A 111 -2.40 -1.00 -10.63
N SER A 112 -2.31 -1.40 -9.35
CA SER A 112 -3.50 -1.77 -8.56
C SER A 112 -3.97 -0.68 -7.60
N SER A 113 -3.21 0.42 -7.45
CA SER A 113 -3.26 1.19 -6.22
C SER A 113 -4.49 2.08 -6.02
N TRP A 114 -4.61 3.15 -6.78
CA TRP A 114 -5.51 4.22 -6.37
C TRP A 114 -6.98 3.92 -6.63
N GLN A 115 -7.28 3.26 -7.77
CA GLN A 115 -8.64 2.89 -8.12
C GLN A 115 -9.23 1.90 -7.12
N LEU A 116 -8.40 0.95 -6.68
CA LEU A 116 -8.75 -0.02 -5.64
C LEU A 116 -9.13 0.66 -4.32
N TRP A 117 -8.33 1.65 -3.88
CA TRP A 117 -8.58 2.39 -2.65
C TRP A 117 -9.83 3.25 -2.71
N LEU A 118 -10.07 3.95 -3.83
CA LEU A 118 -11.29 4.73 -4.03
C LEU A 118 -12.54 3.84 -3.96
N ASP A 119 -12.51 2.68 -4.60
CA ASP A 119 -13.59 1.71 -4.53
C ASP A 119 -13.79 1.15 -3.13
N PHE A 120 -12.70 0.84 -2.43
CA PHE A 120 -12.75 0.35 -1.06
C PHE A 120 -13.38 1.38 -0.10
N TRP A 121 -12.96 2.64 -0.16
CA TRP A 121 -13.56 3.72 0.63
C TRP A 121 -15.03 3.96 0.30
N ALA A 122 -15.38 3.91 -0.99
CA ALA A 122 -16.77 4.04 -1.42
C ALA A 122 -17.65 2.90 -0.90
N GLN A 123 -17.13 1.67 -0.84
CA GLN A 123 -17.82 0.53 -0.25
C GLN A 123 -17.89 0.65 1.28
N ALA A 124 -16.81 1.02 1.95
CA ALA A 124 -16.78 1.22 3.40
C ALA A 124 -17.83 2.25 3.89
N ALA A 125 -18.10 3.28 3.08
CA ALA A 125 -19.14 4.27 3.39
C ALA A 125 -20.58 3.71 3.36
N ARG A 126 -20.79 2.50 2.81
CA ARG A 126 -22.14 1.91 2.59
C ARG A 126 -22.33 0.53 3.20
N ASN A 127 -21.24 -0.14 3.58
CA ASN A 127 -21.23 -1.51 4.07
C ASN A 127 -20.45 -1.58 5.38
N GLU A 128 -21.13 -1.96 6.47
CA GLU A 128 -20.57 -2.00 7.82
C GLU A 128 -19.41 -3.02 7.95
N GLU A 129 -19.49 -4.16 7.26
CA GLU A 129 -18.42 -5.17 7.26
C GLU A 129 -17.14 -4.58 6.62
N VAL A 130 -17.28 -3.92 5.47
CA VAL A 130 -16.16 -3.26 4.79
C VAL A 130 -15.62 -2.09 5.61
N ALA A 131 -16.52 -1.32 6.28
CA ALA A 131 -16.12 -0.23 7.18
C ALA A 131 -15.27 -0.73 8.35
N GLY A 132 -15.61 -1.89 8.92
CA GLY A 132 -14.82 -2.50 10.00
C GLY A 132 -13.42 -2.95 9.55
N VAL A 133 -13.27 -3.36 8.29
CA VAL A 133 -11.94 -3.67 7.71
C VAL A 133 -11.16 -2.38 7.51
N ARG A 134 -11.78 -1.35 6.91
CA ARG A 134 -11.14 -0.05 6.72
C ARG A 134 -10.62 0.55 8.03
N GLN A 135 -11.40 0.50 9.11
CA GLN A 135 -10.97 1.01 10.41
C GLN A 135 -9.68 0.34 10.90
N LYS A 136 -9.54 -0.97 10.73
CA LYS A 136 -8.31 -1.72 11.09
C LYS A 136 -7.13 -1.35 10.21
N SER A 137 -7.36 -1.13 8.91
CA SER A 137 -6.34 -0.64 7.98
C SER A 137 -5.84 0.74 8.41
N ASP A 138 -6.76 1.67 8.71
CA ASP A 138 -6.43 3.02 9.18
C ASP A 138 -5.67 2.99 10.53
N GLU A 139 -6.05 2.10 11.46
CA GLU A 139 -5.35 1.92 12.74
C GLU A 139 -3.91 1.46 12.50
N ARG A 140 -3.70 0.41 11.68
CA ARG A 140 -2.37 -0.11 11.33
C ARG A 140 -1.50 0.95 10.67
N TRP A 141 -2.08 1.69 9.73
CA TRP A 141 -1.40 2.78 9.03
C TRP A 141 -0.89 3.86 9.98
N ARG A 142 -1.77 4.38 10.84
CA ARG A 142 -1.41 5.38 11.85
C ARG A 142 -0.40 4.86 12.87
N GLU A 143 -0.50 3.58 13.27
CA GLU A 143 0.47 2.98 14.20
C GLU A 143 1.87 2.92 13.60
N VAL A 144 2.02 2.58 12.33
CA VAL A 144 3.34 2.58 11.65
C VAL A 144 3.92 4.00 11.64
N ILE A 145 3.15 5.01 11.24
CA ILE A 145 3.59 6.41 11.25
C ILE A 145 3.97 6.85 12.68
N GLY A 146 3.10 6.60 13.65
CA GLY A 146 3.34 6.98 15.05
C GLY A 146 4.58 6.30 15.63
N SER A 147 4.83 5.04 15.29
CA SER A 147 6.02 4.30 15.73
C SER A 147 7.30 4.89 15.16
N LEU A 148 7.32 5.25 13.87
CA LEU A 148 8.48 5.91 13.24
C LEU A 148 8.77 7.29 13.87
N VAL A 149 7.71 8.03 14.21
CA VAL A 149 7.87 9.33 14.90
C VAL A 149 8.43 9.16 16.29
N ARG A 150 7.87 8.25 17.11
CA ARG A 150 8.36 7.96 18.46
C ARG A 150 9.81 7.49 18.46
N GLU A 151 10.17 6.61 17.52
CA GLU A 151 11.56 6.16 17.34
C GLU A 151 12.51 7.34 17.05
N GLY A 152 12.14 8.27 16.17
CA GLY A 152 12.95 9.45 15.88
C GLY A 152 13.03 10.43 17.05
N GLN A 153 12.00 10.54 17.88
CA GLN A 153 12.03 11.33 19.12
C GLN A 153 12.98 10.70 20.15
N GLU A 154 12.90 9.39 20.36
CA GLU A 154 13.81 8.65 21.25
C GLU A 154 15.27 8.73 20.80
N ALA A 155 15.53 8.77 19.48
CA ALA A 155 16.84 8.95 18.90
C ALA A 155 17.34 10.41 18.90
N GLY A 156 16.49 11.38 19.28
CA GLY A 156 16.79 12.82 19.23
C GLY A 156 16.86 13.39 17.80
N GLU A 157 16.34 12.67 16.81
CA GLU A 157 16.24 13.12 15.41
C GLU A 157 15.05 14.08 15.21
N PHE A 158 13.98 13.89 15.97
CA PHE A 158 12.73 14.64 15.86
C PHE A 158 12.45 15.45 17.13
N ARG A 159 11.80 16.61 16.95
CA ARG A 159 11.28 17.36 18.08
C ARG A 159 10.14 16.61 18.76
N GLU A 160 9.95 16.87 20.06
CA GLU A 160 8.82 16.34 20.82
C GLU A 160 7.50 16.91 20.31
N ILE A 161 6.64 16.03 19.85
CA ILE A 161 5.25 16.29 19.43
C ILE A 161 4.36 15.12 19.81
N ASP A 162 3.06 15.30 19.75
CA ASP A 162 2.10 14.20 19.83
C ASP A 162 2.14 13.36 18.54
N ALA A 163 2.77 12.18 18.62
CA ALA A 163 2.97 11.27 17.51
C ALA A 163 1.64 10.74 16.93
N ASP A 164 0.63 10.53 17.78
CA ASP A 164 -0.66 10.01 17.35
C ASP A 164 -1.45 11.07 16.56
N SER A 165 -1.47 12.31 17.04
CA SER A 165 -2.04 13.43 16.28
C SER A 165 -1.29 13.67 14.97
N PHE A 166 0.03 13.58 14.98
CA PHE A 166 0.83 13.71 13.76
C PHE A 166 0.48 12.62 12.74
N ALA A 167 0.33 11.36 13.18
CA ALA A 167 -0.07 10.26 12.33
C ALA A 167 -1.42 10.51 11.63
N ILE A 168 -2.39 11.07 12.36
CA ILE A 168 -3.70 11.46 11.78
C ILE A 168 -3.51 12.55 10.72
N TYR A 169 -2.73 13.60 10.99
CA TYR A 169 -2.50 14.68 10.03
C TYR A 169 -1.78 14.19 8.78
N LEU A 170 -0.73 13.38 8.92
CA LEU A 170 -0.01 12.85 7.76
C LEU A 170 -0.88 11.89 6.95
N SER A 171 -1.65 11.02 7.59
CA SER A 171 -2.60 10.14 6.90
C SER A 171 -3.61 10.95 6.08
N ALA A 172 -4.24 11.96 6.68
CA ALA A 172 -5.21 12.80 5.97
C ALA A 172 -4.60 13.59 4.80
N LEU A 173 -3.34 14.02 4.93
CA LEU A 173 -2.60 14.68 3.85
C LEU A 173 -2.34 13.71 2.70
N LEU A 174 -1.81 12.52 2.98
CA LEU A 174 -1.51 11.49 1.99
C LEU A 174 -2.78 11.04 1.27
N ASP A 175 -3.86 10.74 2.00
CA ASP A 175 -5.16 10.37 1.43
C ASP A 175 -5.70 11.46 0.49
N GLY A 176 -5.64 12.72 0.93
CA GLY A 176 -6.12 13.86 0.13
C GLY A 176 -5.34 14.06 -1.16
N LEU A 177 -4.02 13.95 -1.11
CA LEU A 177 -3.14 14.06 -2.29
C LEU A 177 -3.33 12.87 -3.23
N THR A 178 -3.47 11.67 -2.69
CA THR A 178 -3.76 10.44 -3.45
C THR A 178 -5.06 10.55 -4.24
N ILE A 179 -6.12 11.08 -3.65
CA ILE A 179 -7.38 11.31 -4.36
C ILE A 179 -7.18 12.23 -5.55
N GLN A 180 -6.39 13.30 -5.41
CA GLN A 180 -6.11 14.22 -6.52
C GLN A 180 -5.33 13.53 -7.64
N ILE A 181 -4.32 12.71 -7.31
CA ILE A 181 -3.58 11.92 -8.30
C ILE A 181 -4.53 10.96 -9.04
N ALA A 182 -5.35 10.21 -8.30
CA ALA A 182 -6.30 9.26 -8.87
C ALA A 182 -7.33 9.91 -9.81
N LEU A 183 -7.66 11.18 -9.57
CA LEU A 183 -8.57 11.97 -10.40
C LEU A 183 -7.85 12.73 -11.53
N ASN A 184 -6.54 12.49 -11.74
CA ASN A 184 -5.71 13.15 -12.75
C ASN A 184 -5.70 14.68 -12.61
N ASP A 185 -5.53 15.18 -11.38
CA ASP A 185 -5.40 16.61 -11.14
C ASP A 185 -4.18 17.17 -11.92
N PRO A 186 -4.31 18.31 -12.63
CA PRO A 186 -3.23 18.82 -13.46
C PRO A 186 -2.07 19.43 -12.67
N VAL A 187 -2.22 19.63 -11.35
CA VAL A 187 -1.22 20.28 -10.48
C VAL A 187 -0.56 19.26 -9.55
N VAL A 188 -1.28 18.22 -9.15
CA VAL A 188 -0.82 17.23 -8.16
C VAL A 188 -0.50 15.91 -8.83
N ASP A 189 0.77 15.69 -9.13
CA ASP A 189 1.32 14.39 -9.52
C ASP A 189 1.98 13.67 -8.33
N SER A 190 2.44 12.45 -8.54
CA SER A 190 3.09 11.63 -7.51
C SER A 190 4.32 12.30 -6.90
N MET A 191 5.14 13.00 -7.70
CA MET A 191 6.32 13.70 -7.21
C MET A 191 5.95 14.93 -6.39
N THR A 192 4.98 15.73 -6.85
CA THR A 192 4.43 16.87 -6.10
C THR A 192 3.85 16.40 -4.77
N SER A 193 3.10 15.29 -4.76
CA SER A 193 2.56 14.69 -3.54
C SER A 193 3.66 14.30 -2.55
N PHE A 194 4.70 13.62 -3.02
CA PHE A 194 5.85 13.25 -2.22
C PHE A 194 6.55 14.46 -1.62
N GLU A 195 6.90 15.47 -2.44
CA GLU A 195 7.61 16.66 -1.97
C GLU A 195 6.79 17.47 -0.97
N LEU A 196 5.50 17.68 -1.20
CA LEU A 196 4.63 18.39 -0.27
C LEU A 196 4.51 17.64 1.06
N SER A 197 4.36 16.31 1.02
CA SER A 197 4.28 15.49 2.21
C SER A 197 5.59 15.52 2.99
N MET A 198 6.74 15.41 2.33
CA MET A 198 8.04 15.45 3.02
C MET A 198 8.37 16.83 3.58
N ARG A 199 8.00 17.92 2.92
CA ARG A 199 8.13 19.28 3.49
C ARG A 199 7.29 19.45 4.75
N PHE A 200 6.04 18.97 4.72
CA PHE A 200 5.18 18.95 5.91
C PHE A 200 5.81 18.13 7.05
N VAL A 201 6.29 16.92 6.75
CA VAL A 201 6.94 16.02 7.72
C VAL A 201 8.16 16.69 8.35
N ALA A 202 9.08 17.21 7.53
CA ALA A 202 10.32 17.83 7.98
C ALA A 202 10.06 19.08 8.83
N ASP A 203 9.14 19.95 8.40
CA ASP A 203 8.76 21.15 9.14
C ASP A 203 8.14 20.80 10.51
N ARG A 204 7.23 19.83 10.53
CA ARG A 204 6.53 19.44 11.76
C ARG A 204 7.43 18.70 12.73
N LEU A 205 8.34 17.85 12.25
CA LEU A 205 9.26 17.07 13.09
C LEU A 205 10.58 17.78 13.38
N GLY A 206 10.89 18.88 12.66
CA GLY A 206 12.03 19.77 12.96
C GLY A 206 13.37 19.25 12.48
N PHE A 207 13.42 18.58 11.35
CA PHE A 207 14.67 18.18 10.70
C PHE A 207 14.82 18.80 9.31
N ASP A 208 16.06 18.90 8.82
CA ASP A 208 16.34 19.43 7.50
C ASP A 208 16.10 18.34 6.43
N TRP A 209 15.23 18.65 5.48
CA TRP A 209 14.97 17.80 4.32
C TRP A 209 15.16 18.59 3.03
N THR A 210 15.81 17.97 2.05
CA THR A 210 16.02 18.54 0.71
C THR A 210 15.67 17.50 -0.34
N PRO A 211 14.85 17.83 -1.36
CA PRO A 211 14.52 16.91 -2.45
C PRO A 211 15.77 16.27 -3.08
N GLY A 212 15.75 14.97 -3.31
CA GLY A 212 16.80 14.22 -4.01
C GLY A 212 17.98 13.73 -3.16
N ARG A 213 18.16 14.18 -1.92
CA ARG A 213 19.29 13.71 -1.09
C ARG A 213 19.16 12.26 -0.60
N GLY A 214 17.93 11.80 -0.30
CA GLY A 214 17.68 10.42 0.17
C GLY A 214 17.81 9.39 -0.97
N ARG A 215 17.26 9.69 -2.14
CA ARG A 215 17.31 8.81 -3.32
C ARG A 215 18.73 8.60 -3.87
N ASP A 216 19.57 9.63 -3.90
CA ASP A 216 20.96 9.53 -4.38
C ASP A 216 21.84 8.66 -3.47
N ALA A 217 21.52 8.54 -2.19
CA ALA A 217 22.24 7.68 -1.25
C ALA A 217 21.91 6.19 -1.47
N VAL A 218 20.65 5.86 -1.77
CA VAL A 218 20.20 4.47 -2.02
C VAL A 218 20.71 3.98 -3.38
N VAL A 219 20.60 4.80 -4.43
CA VAL A 219 21.07 4.45 -5.78
C VAL A 219 22.59 4.26 -5.84
N ARG A 220 23.37 4.99 -5.01
CA ARG A 220 24.82 4.81 -4.94
C ARG A 220 25.24 3.56 -4.17
N ALA A 221 24.44 3.06 -3.24
CA ALA A 221 24.74 1.80 -2.55
C ALA A 221 24.60 0.61 -3.50
N ASP A 222 23.56 0.56 -4.32
CA ASP A 222 23.34 -0.51 -5.30
C ASP A 222 24.33 -0.49 -6.48
N SER A 223 24.92 0.68 -6.78
CA SER A 223 25.89 0.82 -7.88
C SER A 223 27.33 0.42 -7.51
N ASN A 224 27.61 0.14 -6.24
CA ASN A 224 28.98 -0.14 -5.77
C ASN A 224 29.23 -1.62 -5.47
N GLU A 225 28.25 -2.51 -5.76
CA GLU A 225 28.36 -3.98 -5.68
C GLU A 225 28.40 -4.66 -7.05
N GLY A 226 28.88 -3.98 -8.06
CA GLY A 226 29.07 -4.48 -9.43
C GLY A 226 30.54 -4.68 -9.79
#